data_40d161023bb019ab3f4351c6d084fa53
#
_entry.id   40d161023bb019ab3f4351c6d084fa53
#
_cell.length_a   1.000
_cell.length_b   1.000
_cell.length_c   1.000
_cell.angle_alpha   90.00
_cell.angle_beta   90.00
_cell.angle_gamma   90.00
#
_symmetry.space_group_name_H-M   'P 1'
#
loop_
_entity.id
_entity.type
_entity.pdbx_description
1 polymer ?
#
loop_
_entity_poly.entity_id
_entity_poly.type
_entity_poly.pdbx_seq_one_letter_code
_entity_poly.pdbx_strand_id
1 'polypeptide(L)'
;MSEDNILTPQGWVRGRLLHQDGKVIAIEGSPCNPADNDLPYLLPGFIDLHVHGGGGKDIMQGRDAFQTITRTHVRFGTTSLLATTMTAPSEEIRQVLEQLGSYAEQRPQGCARVLGVHLELSLIHI
;
A
#
# COMPACT_ATOMS: atom_id res chain seq x y z
N MET A 1 27.05 2.99 -4.07
CA MET A 1 25.57 3.04 -4.16
C MET A 1 25.22 3.15 -5.63
N SER A 2 24.28 2.33 -6.11
CA SER A 2 23.83 2.34 -7.51
C SER A 2 22.97 3.57 -7.82
N GLU A 3 22.97 3.98 -9.08
CA GLU A 3 22.00 4.95 -9.60
C GLU A 3 20.74 4.20 -10.05
N ASP A 4 19.60 4.88 -10.01
CA ASP A 4 18.31 4.38 -10.47
C ASP A 4 17.65 5.41 -11.40
N ASN A 5 16.67 4.96 -12.21
CA ASN A 5 15.73 5.83 -12.88
C ASN A 5 14.57 6.14 -11.93
N ILE A 6 14.57 7.32 -11.34
CA ILE A 6 13.63 7.72 -10.30
C ILE A 6 12.49 8.53 -10.89
N LEU A 7 11.25 8.08 -10.70
CA LEU A 7 10.07 8.84 -11.10
C LEU A 7 9.75 9.91 -10.05
N THR A 8 9.74 11.16 -10.48
CA THR A 8 9.36 12.33 -9.67
C THR A 8 8.15 13.04 -10.27
N PRO A 9 7.48 13.94 -9.54
CA PRO A 9 6.40 14.77 -10.09
C PRO A 9 6.82 15.63 -11.30
N GLN A 10 8.12 15.90 -11.46
CA GLN A 10 8.68 16.69 -12.56
C GLN A 10 9.19 15.81 -13.72
N GLY A 11 9.10 14.51 -13.60
CA GLY A 11 9.57 13.54 -14.60
C GLY A 11 10.67 12.63 -14.06
N TRP A 12 11.37 11.98 -14.99
CA TRP A 12 12.40 11.01 -14.64
C TRP A 12 13.73 11.69 -14.32
N VAL A 13 14.36 11.21 -13.27
CA VAL A 13 15.70 11.62 -12.83
C VAL A 13 16.57 10.37 -12.74
N ARG A 14 17.72 10.36 -13.43
CA ARG A 14 18.77 9.38 -13.20
C ARG A 14 19.61 9.86 -12.03
N GLY A 15 19.63 9.07 -10.95
CA GLY A 15 20.35 9.50 -9.75
C GLY A 15 20.11 8.60 -8.55
N ARG A 16 20.09 9.22 -7.38
CA ARG A 16 19.98 8.54 -6.09
C ARG A 16 18.88 9.17 -5.24
N LEU A 17 18.10 8.31 -4.60
CA LEU A 17 17.15 8.73 -3.56
C LEU A 17 17.86 8.66 -2.21
N LEU A 18 17.90 9.79 -1.50
CA LEU A 18 18.40 9.86 -0.14
C LEU A 18 17.23 9.81 0.84
N HIS A 19 17.35 8.94 1.82
CA HIS A 19 16.32 8.81 2.87
C HIS A 19 16.97 8.71 4.25
N GLN A 20 16.26 9.18 5.26
CA GLN A 20 16.61 9.08 6.66
C GLN A 20 15.33 8.84 7.48
N ASP A 21 15.38 7.90 8.42
CA ASP A 21 14.26 7.55 9.31
C ASP A 21 12.93 7.28 8.55
N GLY A 22 13.03 6.58 7.41
CA GLY A 22 11.88 6.23 6.58
C GLY A 22 11.29 7.40 5.78
N LYS A 23 11.97 8.55 5.73
CA LYS A 23 11.55 9.72 4.95
C LYS A 23 12.55 10.03 3.84
N VAL A 24 12.04 10.35 2.66
CA VAL A 24 12.86 10.90 1.58
C VAL A 24 13.30 12.30 1.96
N ILE A 25 14.63 12.55 1.93
CA ILE A 25 15.22 13.85 2.25
C ILE A 25 15.73 14.56 1.01
N ALA A 26 16.14 13.82 -0.03
CA ALA A 26 16.56 14.41 -1.30
C ALA A 26 16.52 13.37 -2.43
N ILE A 27 16.44 13.86 -3.67
CA ILE A 27 16.74 13.12 -4.88
C ILE A 27 17.87 13.87 -5.57
N GLU A 28 19.03 13.21 -5.71
CA GLU A 28 20.19 13.77 -6.35
C GLU A 28 20.38 13.14 -7.72
N GLY A 29 20.48 13.95 -8.76
CA GLY A 29 20.64 13.44 -10.12
C GLY A 29 20.30 14.46 -11.19
N SER A 30 20.15 13.98 -12.42
CA SER A 30 19.84 14.81 -13.58
C SER A 30 18.61 14.27 -14.32
N PRO A 31 17.81 15.14 -14.95
CA PRO A 31 16.72 14.71 -15.81
C PRO A 31 17.21 13.71 -16.85
N CYS A 32 16.42 12.68 -17.11
CA CYS A 32 16.78 11.63 -18.08
C CYS A 32 15.55 11.10 -18.81
N ASN A 33 15.82 10.39 -19.92
CA ASN A 33 14.85 9.45 -20.47
C ASN A 33 15.24 8.04 -19.99
N PRO A 34 14.41 7.36 -19.23
CA PRO A 34 14.75 6.04 -18.66
C PRO A 34 14.93 4.96 -19.73
N ALA A 35 14.43 5.16 -20.95
CA ALA A 35 14.63 4.23 -22.06
C ALA A 35 16.05 4.25 -22.64
N ASP A 36 16.88 5.23 -22.29
CA ASP A 36 18.25 5.38 -22.81
C ASP A 36 19.29 4.59 -22.01
N ASN A 37 18.87 3.83 -20.99
CA ASN A 37 19.75 3.05 -20.14
C ASN A 37 19.02 1.84 -19.52
N ASP A 38 19.79 0.91 -18.94
CA ASP A 38 19.28 -0.32 -18.31
C ASP A 38 19.25 -0.24 -16.76
N LEU A 39 19.23 0.96 -16.20
CA LEU A 39 19.16 1.12 -14.74
C LEU A 39 17.79 0.71 -14.22
N PRO A 40 17.71 0.21 -12.98
CA PRO A 40 16.44 -0.09 -12.33
C PRO A 40 15.50 1.12 -12.25
N TYR A 41 14.20 0.85 -12.23
CA TYR A 41 13.18 1.87 -12.02
C TYR A 41 12.85 1.98 -10.54
N LEU A 42 12.88 3.19 -10.00
CA LEU A 42 12.41 3.51 -8.67
C LEU A 42 11.15 4.37 -8.77
N LEU A 43 10.05 3.79 -8.34
CA LEU A 43 8.71 4.40 -8.39
C LEU A 43 8.18 4.66 -6.99
N PRO A 44 7.31 5.66 -6.80
CA PRO A 44 6.44 5.70 -5.62
C PRO A 44 5.66 4.40 -5.50
N GLY A 45 5.50 3.89 -4.29
CA GLY A 45 4.68 2.71 -4.05
C GLY A 45 3.22 2.96 -4.47
N PHE A 46 2.58 1.92 -5.02
CA PHE A 46 1.17 2.02 -5.43
C PHE A 46 0.25 2.15 -4.22
N ILE A 47 -0.82 2.90 -4.41
CA ILE A 47 -1.91 3.04 -3.45
C ILE A 47 -3.14 2.35 -4.04
N ASP A 48 -3.61 1.28 -3.40
CA ASP A 48 -4.80 0.55 -3.83
C ASP A 48 -6.00 0.97 -2.98
N LEU A 49 -7.01 1.51 -3.64
CA LEU A 49 -8.19 2.09 -2.96
C LEU A 49 -9.32 1.09 -2.75
N HIS A 50 -9.16 -0.18 -3.20
CA HIS A 50 -10.22 -1.19 -3.15
C HIS A 50 -9.63 -2.60 -3.04
N VAL A 51 -9.44 -3.09 -1.80
CA VAL A 51 -8.80 -4.37 -1.53
C VAL A 51 -9.64 -5.21 -0.59
N HIS A 52 -10.24 -6.29 -1.09
CA HIS A 52 -11.00 -7.25 -0.28
C HIS A 52 -10.13 -8.27 0.42
N GLY A 53 -8.97 -8.59 -0.15
CA GLY A 53 -8.11 -9.62 0.41
C GLY A 53 -6.82 -9.82 -0.36
N GLY A 54 -6.08 -10.86 0.01
CA GLY A 54 -4.81 -11.23 -0.61
C GLY A 54 -4.15 -12.41 0.10
N GLY A 55 -3.33 -13.18 -0.63
CA GLY A 55 -2.62 -14.33 -0.06
C GLY A 55 -3.56 -15.43 0.46
N GLY A 56 -4.74 -15.58 -0.14
CA GLY A 56 -5.75 -16.55 0.30
C GLY A 56 -6.55 -16.12 1.55
N LYS A 57 -6.47 -14.85 1.93
CA LYS A 57 -7.19 -14.26 3.06
C LYS A 57 -8.11 -13.13 2.59
N ASP A 58 -9.21 -12.93 3.33
CA ASP A 58 -10.21 -11.88 3.13
C ASP A 58 -10.24 -10.94 4.33
N ILE A 59 -10.54 -9.65 4.09
CA ILE A 59 -10.64 -8.62 5.13
C ILE A 59 -11.68 -9.00 6.19
N MET A 60 -12.80 -9.62 5.78
CA MET A 60 -13.85 -10.03 6.70
C MET A 60 -13.44 -11.17 7.65
N GLN A 61 -12.31 -11.83 7.44
CA GLN A 61 -11.76 -12.83 8.36
C GLN A 61 -11.12 -12.23 9.61
N GLY A 62 -10.99 -10.90 9.66
CA GLY A 62 -10.52 -10.19 10.82
C GLY A 62 -8.99 -10.15 10.97
N ARG A 63 -8.54 -9.88 12.20
CA ARG A 63 -7.16 -9.51 12.54
C ARG A 63 -6.09 -10.46 11.99
N ASP A 64 -6.31 -11.77 12.06
CA ASP A 64 -5.32 -12.78 11.63
C ASP A 64 -5.08 -12.76 10.11
N ALA A 65 -6.02 -12.21 9.35
CA ALA A 65 -5.91 -12.07 7.91
C ALA A 65 -5.11 -10.84 7.49
N PHE A 66 -5.21 -9.72 8.24
CA PHE A 66 -4.70 -8.41 7.81
C PHE A 66 -3.20 -8.42 7.51
N GLN A 67 -2.40 -9.08 8.33
CA GLN A 67 -0.96 -9.15 8.12
C GLN A 67 -0.61 -9.94 6.85
N THR A 68 -1.32 -11.02 6.58
CA THR A 68 -1.13 -11.81 5.36
C THR A 68 -1.50 -10.99 4.13
N ILE A 69 -2.63 -10.29 4.15
CA ILE A 69 -3.11 -9.45 3.06
C ILE A 69 -2.10 -8.33 2.77
N THR A 70 -1.76 -7.52 3.76
CA THR A 70 -0.89 -6.36 3.60
C THR A 70 0.54 -6.75 3.21
N ARG A 71 1.05 -7.89 3.72
CA ARG A 71 2.35 -8.45 3.32
C ARG A 71 2.33 -8.98 1.89
N THR A 72 1.22 -9.53 1.44
CA THR A 72 1.06 -9.99 0.06
C THR A 72 1.11 -8.80 -0.90
N HIS A 73 0.33 -7.77 -0.65
CA HIS A 73 0.25 -6.60 -1.52
C HIS A 73 1.59 -5.84 -1.63
N VAL A 74 2.33 -5.65 -0.54
CA VAL A 74 3.62 -4.95 -0.58
C VAL A 74 4.66 -5.66 -1.44
N ARG A 75 4.59 -6.98 -1.57
CA ARG A 75 5.50 -7.76 -2.43
C ARG A 75 5.32 -7.44 -3.91
N PHE A 76 4.18 -6.90 -4.31
CA PHE A 76 3.86 -6.51 -5.68
C PHE A 76 3.82 -4.99 -5.88
N GLY A 77 4.39 -4.23 -4.94
CA GLY A 77 4.57 -2.79 -5.06
C GLY A 77 3.43 -1.92 -4.50
N THR A 78 2.34 -2.51 -4.00
CA THR A 78 1.30 -1.76 -3.28
C THR A 78 1.77 -1.49 -1.86
N THR A 79 2.14 -0.25 -1.58
CA THR A 79 2.69 0.15 -0.27
C THR A 79 1.64 0.70 0.68
N SER A 80 0.46 1.06 0.16
CA SER A 80 -0.68 1.55 0.94
C SER A 80 -1.99 1.07 0.33
N LEU A 81 -3.01 0.82 1.16
CA LEU A 81 -4.30 0.36 0.69
C LEU A 81 -5.46 0.82 1.58
N LEU A 82 -6.67 0.82 0.99
CA LEU A 82 -7.92 0.85 1.72
C LEU A 82 -8.45 -0.59 1.84
N ALA A 83 -8.62 -1.04 3.08
CA ALA A 83 -9.22 -2.34 3.34
C ALA A 83 -10.73 -2.28 3.03
N THR A 84 -11.19 -3.11 2.10
CA THR A 84 -12.58 -3.05 1.61
C THR A 84 -13.40 -4.16 2.25
N THR A 85 -14.51 -3.78 2.89
CA THR A 85 -15.46 -4.74 3.47
C THR A 85 -16.34 -5.35 2.40
N MET A 86 -16.89 -6.52 2.70
CA MET A 86 -18.02 -7.09 1.97
C MET A 86 -19.33 -6.73 2.66
N THR A 87 -20.43 -6.83 1.93
CA THR A 87 -21.77 -6.73 2.53
C THR A 87 -21.97 -7.86 3.54
N ALA A 88 -22.22 -7.49 4.79
CA ALA A 88 -22.42 -8.39 5.91
C ALA A 88 -23.35 -7.75 6.95
N PRO A 89 -23.84 -8.49 7.96
CA PRO A 89 -24.54 -7.92 9.09
C PRO A 89 -23.75 -6.80 9.76
N SER A 90 -24.42 -5.74 10.19
CA SER A 90 -23.78 -4.54 10.74
C SER A 90 -22.83 -4.84 11.91
N GLU A 91 -23.14 -5.84 12.70
CA GLU A 91 -22.30 -6.25 13.84
C GLU A 91 -20.97 -6.86 13.37
N GLU A 92 -20.98 -7.68 12.32
CA GLU A 92 -19.76 -8.25 11.74
C GLU A 92 -18.87 -7.15 11.15
N ILE A 93 -19.47 -6.21 10.40
CA ILE A 93 -18.77 -5.05 9.85
C ILE A 93 -18.13 -4.24 10.97
N ARG A 94 -18.88 -3.93 12.04
CA ARG A 94 -18.38 -3.18 13.19
C ARG A 94 -17.16 -3.84 13.83
N GLN A 95 -17.20 -5.15 14.04
CA GLN A 95 -16.09 -5.91 14.62
C GLN A 95 -14.84 -5.86 13.72
N VAL A 96 -15.01 -6.02 12.41
CA VAL A 96 -13.89 -5.91 11.46
C VAL A 96 -13.30 -4.50 11.47
N LEU A 97 -14.13 -3.45 11.49
CA LEU A 97 -13.65 -2.06 11.53
C LEU A 97 -12.86 -1.74 12.79
N GLU A 98 -13.28 -2.21 13.96
CA GLU A 98 -12.55 -2.04 15.22
C GLU A 98 -11.16 -2.71 15.17
N GLN A 99 -11.12 -3.93 14.63
CA GLN A 99 -9.86 -4.66 14.47
C GLN A 99 -8.92 -4.00 13.44
N LEU A 100 -9.48 -3.49 12.33
CA LEU A 100 -8.71 -2.76 11.31
C LEU A 100 -8.12 -1.47 11.86
N GLY A 101 -8.88 -0.70 12.65
CA GLY A 101 -8.37 0.50 13.31
C GLY A 101 -7.14 0.21 14.16
N SER A 102 -7.26 -0.78 15.05
CA SER A 102 -6.15 -1.22 15.89
C SER A 102 -4.94 -1.73 15.09
N TYR A 103 -5.17 -2.44 13.98
CA TYR A 103 -4.10 -2.92 13.11
C TYR A 103 -3.40 -1.77 12.36
N ALA A 104 -4.17 -0.81 11.84
CA ALA A 104 -3.64 0.33 11.10
C ALA A 104 -2.68 1.19 11.96
N GLU A 105 -2.95 1.31 13.26
CA GLU A 105 -2.10 2.03 14.20
C GLU A 105 -0.75 1.34 14.44
N GLN A 106 -0.69 0.01 14.39
CA GLN A 106 0.52 -0.77 14.66
C GLN A 106 1.57 -0.65 13.57
N ARG A 107 1.18 -0.41 12.32
CA ARG A 107 2.07 -0.27 11.14
C ARG A 107 3.17 -1.33 11.10
N PRO A 108 2.84 -2.62 11.01
CA PRO A 108 3.85 -3.67 11.05
C PRO A 108 4.82 -3.55 9.87
N GLN A 109 6.11 -3.79 10.14
CA GLN A 109 7.15 -3.72 9.13
C GLN A 109 6.97 -4.79 8.04
N GLY A 110 7.34 -4.45 6.79
CA GLY A 110 7.21 -5.34 5.64
C GLY A 110 5.77 -5.59 5.21
N CYS A 111 4.86 -4.70 5.57
CA CYS A 111 3.44 -4.73 5.22
C CYS A 111 3.02 -3.44 4.54
N ALA A 112 2.07 -3.50 3.61
CA ALA A 112 1.41 -2.32 3.08
C ALA A 112 0.65 -1.60 4.21
N ARG A 113 0.68 -0.28 4.18
CA ARG A 113 -0.01 0.54 5.17
C ARG A 113 -1.50 0.54 4.91
N VAL A 114 -2.31 0.20 5.89
CA VAL A 114 -3.75 0.44 5.85
C VAL A 114 -4.02 1.92 6.13
N LEU A 115 -4.53 2.63 5.13
CA LEU A 115 -4.84 4.07 5.22
C LEU A 115 -6.22 4.32 5.81
N GLY A 116 -7.11 3.36 5.67
CA GLY A 116 -8.49 3.44 6.09
C GLY A 116 -9.30 2.29 5.51
N VAL A 117 -10.60 2.49 5.48
CA VAL A 117 -11.56 1.49 5.02
C VAL A 117 -12.38 2.02 3.86
N HIS A 118 -12.62 1.17 2.88
CA HIS A 118 -13.64 1.36 1.86
C HIS A 118 -14.83 0.47 2.24
N LEU A 119 -15.95 1.09 2.57
CA LEU A 119 -17.17 0.35 2.87
C LEU A 119 -17.90 0.00 1.58
N GLU A 120 -18.01 -1.28 1.31
CA GLU A 120 -18.85 -1.79 0.24
C GLU A 120 -20.11 -2.41 0.85
N LEU A 121 -21.22 -1.68 0.75
CA LEU A 121 -22.49 -2.03 1.34
C LEU A 121 -23.55 -2.18 0.26
N SER A 122 -24.37 -3.24 0.35
CA SER A 122 -25.60 -3.34 -0.44
C SER A 122 -26.76 -2.71 0.34
N LEU A 123 -27.34 -1.65 -0.23
CA LEU A 123 -28.53 -1.01 0.35
C LEU A 123 -29.83 -1.80 0.07
N ILE A 124 -29.75 -2.89 -0.70
CA ILE A 124 -30.96 -3.69 -1.08
C ILE A 124 -31.37 -4.63 0.04
N HIS A 125 -30.54 -4.87 1.04
CA HIS A 125 -30.73 -5.82 2.13
C HIS A 125 -30.85 -5.16 3.51
N ILE A 126 -31.13 -3.86 3.55
CA ILE A 126 -31.39 -3.11 4.79
C ILE A 126 -32.91 -2.97 4.98
#